data_55630689d5d38d755f5b68df3d31c39f
#
_entry.id   55630689d5d38d755f5b68df3d31c39f
#
_cell.length_a   1.000
_cell.length_b   1.000
_cell.length_c   1.000
_cell.angle_alpha   90.00
_cell.angle_beta   90.00
_cell.angle_gamma   90.00
#
_symmetry.space_group_name_H-M   'P 1'
#
loop_
_entity.id
_entity.type
_entity.pdbx_description
1 polymer ?
#
loop_
_entity_poly.entity_id
_entity_poly.type
_entity_poly.pdbx_seq_one_letter_code
_entity_poly.pdbx_strand_id
1 'polypeptide(L)'
;MRTILIFAFYGYGKVHLLVRRKTVSGRLFIKVKKILSAVVAAFLALGSLTACNAAGAKGNKKLQIVTTIFPEYDWVMNVLGDKASGADVTMLLDNGVDLHSFQPTAADIMKISSCDLFIYVGGESDEWVEDALKEAVNKDMIVINLMDELGDAVKEEELIEGMQGEDEEEHDHDHDEDHDHDEDHDHDEDHDHDEDHDHEHHHHEGEIEYDEHVWLSLKNAQVLVKSISEALQKIDASNADAYKKNADSYIGSLKALDEEYKAAVDAASNKTILFGDRFPFRYMVDDYGLTYYAAFIGCSAETEASFETITFLSKKVDELSLPVIFTIEGKDKRIAETISQNTATKDQKILTLDSMQSVSSSDVKNGTTYLSIMESNLSVLKEALK
;
A
#
# COMPACT_ATOMS: atom_id res chain seq x y z
N MET A 1 26.38 18.97 -65.04
CA MET A 1 26.24 19.07 -63.60
C MET A 1 27.63 19.15 -62.97
N ARG A 2 27.93 20.22 -62.29
CA ARG A 2 29.26 20.47 -61.69
C ARG A 2 29.20 20.05 -60.23
N THR A 3 29.99 19.06 -59.84
CA THR A 3 30.11 18.59 -58.43
C THR A 3 31.25 19.34 -57.80
N ILE A 4 30.97 20.06 -56.72
CA ILE A 4 31.96 20.76 -55.89
C ILE A 4 32.26 19.85 -54.71
N LEU A 5 33.51 19.42 -54.56
CA LEU A 5 33.98 18.77 -53.34
C LEU A 5 34.64 19.83 -52.46
N ILE A 6 34.16 19.96 -51.26
CA ILE A 6 34.68 20.85 -50.24
C ILE A 6 35.39 19.99 -49.18
N PHE A 7 36.69 20.24 -48.97
CA PHE A 7 37.45 19.66 -47.88
C PHE A 7 37.77 20.74 -46.85
N ALA A 8 37.41 20.54 -45.62
CA ALA A 8 37.77 21.43 -44.53
C ALA A 8 38.85 20.77 -43.65
N PHE A 9 39.97 21.48 -43.44
CA PHE A 9 41.02 21.08 -42.49
C PHE A 9 41.09 22.11 -41.35
N TYR A 10 41.13 21.62 -40.13
CA TYR A 10 41.32 22.42 -38.93
C TYR A 10 42.80 22.40 -38.56
N GLY A 11 43.39 23.60 -38.47
CA GLY A 11 44.75 23.79 -37.94
C GLY A 11 44.92 25.25 -37.49
N TYR A 12 45.23 25.43 -36.22
CA TYR A 12 45.61 26.70 -35.58
C TYR A 12 44.79 27.95 -36.01
N GLY A 13 43.51 27.96 -35.74
CA GLY A 13 42.75 29.20 -35.69
C GLY A 13 42.34 29.85 -37.02
N LYS A 14 42.59 29.20 -38.17
CA LYS A 14 42.11 29.70 -39.48
C LYS A 14 41.60 28.55 -40.36
N VAL A 15 40.38 28.72 -40.90
CA VAL A 15 39.79 27.80 -41.89
C VAL A 15 40.29 28.19 -43.28
N HIS A 16 41.02 27.28 -43.94
CA HIS A 16 41.38 27.44 -45.34
C HIS A 16 40.48 26.56 -46.23
N LEU A 17 39.73 27.20 -47.13
CA LEU A 17 38.86 26.55 -48.09
C LEU A 17 39.61 26.38 -49.42
N LEU A 18 39.91 25.15 -49.82
CA LEU A 18 40.53 24.85 -51.11
C LEU A 18 39.46 24.21 -52.02
N VAL A 19 39.07 24.96 -53.05
CA VAL A 19 38.10 24.51 -54.07
C VAL A 19 38.85 23.96 -55.28
N ARG A 20 38.82 22.66 -55.50
CA ARG A 20 39.40 22.00 -56.67
C ARG A 20 38.31 21.57 -57.66
N ARG A 21 38.30 22.14 -58.84
CA ARG A 21 37.37 21.75 -59.93
C ARG A 21 37.94 20.58 -60.70
N LYS A 22 37.23 19.42 -60.75
CA LYS A 22 37.49 18.34 -61.69
C LYS A 22 36.29 18.15 -62.59
N THR A 23 36.52 18.14 -63.91
CA THR A 23 35.55 17.77 -64.94
C THR A 23 35.57 16.26 -65.12
N VAL A 24 34.46 15.59 -64.92
CA VAL A 24 34.29 14.12 -65.09
C VAL A 24 33.58 13.88 -66.42
N SER A 25 34.18 13.00 -67.28
CA SER A 25 33.66 12.62 -68.56
C SER A 25 32.28 11.91 -68.47
N GLY A 26 31.36 12.28 -69.38
CA GLY A 26 29.96 11.83 -69.35
C GLY A 26 29.73 10.29 -69.43
N ARG A 27 30.72 9.54 -69.94
CA ARG A 27 30.64 8.07 -70.00
C ARG A 27 30.78 7.37 -68.62
N LEU A 28 31.50 7.99 -67.68
CA LEU A 28 31.65 7.48 -66.32
C LEU A 28 30.35 7.68 -65.53
N PHE A 29 29.62 8.73 -65.79
CA PHE A 29 28.36 9.07 -65.07
C PHE A 29 27.22 8.08 -65.37
N ILE A 30 27.16 7.55 -66.61
CA ILE A 30 26.14 6.56 -67.02
C ILE A 30 26.42 5.20 -66.38
N LYS A 31 27.69 4.78 -66.26
CA LYS A 31 28.06 3.54 -65.57
C LYS A 31 27.80 3.62 -64.08
N VAL A 32 28.11 4.74 -63.44
CA VAL A 32 27.84 4.93 -62.02
C VAL A 32 26.34 4.94 -61.71
N LYS A 33 25.48 5.57 -62.57
CA LYS A 33 24.02 5.50 -62.40
C LYS A 33 23.46 4.10 -62.52
N LYS A 34 23.97 3.28 -63.46
CA LYS A 34 23.52 1.87 -63.61
C LYS A 34 23.95 1.01 -62.44
N ILE A 35 25.15 1.21 -61.87
CA ILE A 35 25.64 0.49 -60.69
C ILE A 35 24.87 0.93 -59.46
N LEU A 36 24.61 2.24 -59.27
CA LEU A 36 23.84 2.77 -58.15
C LEU A 36 22.38 2.28 -58.16
N SER A 37 21.76 2.19 -59.38
CA SER A 37 20.40 1.62 -59.54
C SER A 37 20.36 0.13 -59.23
N ALA A 38 21.39 -0.63 -59.60
CA ALA A 38 21.48 -2.07 -59.29
C ALA A 38 21.70 -2.34 -57.80
N VAL A 39 22.50 -1.49 -57.11
CA VAL A 39 22.73 -1.57 -55.68
C VAL A 39 21.47 -1.18 -54.89
N VAL A 40 20.74 -0.16 -55.31
CA VAL A 40 19.48 0.24 -54.67
C VAL A 40 18.39 -0.83 -54.88
N ALA A 41 18.33 -1.45 -56.09
CA ALA A 41 17.39 -2.56 -56.32
C ALA A 41 17.75 -3.83 -55.50
N ALA A 42 19.05 -4.13 -55.32
CA ALA A 42 19.51 -5.20 -54.46
C ALA A 42 19.22 -4.96 -52.99
N PHE A 43 19.36 -3.74 -52.50
CA PHE A 43 18.98 -3.37 -51.12
C PHE A 43 17.47 -3.42 -50.88
N LEU A 44 16.67 -3.03 -51.89
CA LEU A 44 15.20 -3.15 -51.79
C LEU A 44 14.73 -4.62 -51.87
N ALA A 45 15.43 -5.48 -52.59
CA ALA A 45 15.12 -6.91 -52.66
C ALA A 45 15.59 -7.70 -51.42
N LEU A 46 16.70 -7.28 -50.79
CA LEU A 46 17.10 -7.83 -49.49
C LEU A 46 16.26 -7.30 -48.32
N GLY A 47 15.76 -6.07 -48.41
CA GLY A 47 14.86 -5.47 -47.39
C GLY A 47 13.49 -6.15 -47.37
N SER A 48 13.01 -6.72 -48.47
CA SER A 48 11.71 -7.43 -48.54
C SER A 48 11.77 -8.87 -48.05
N LEU A 49 12.96 -9.47 -47.91
CA LEU A 49 13.12 -10.83 -47.37
C LEU A 49 13.29 -10.84 -45.83
N THR A 50 13.57 -9.67 -45.22
CA THR A 50 13.61 -9.54 -43.73
C THR A 50 12.26 -9.13 -43.14
N ALA A 51 11.27 -8.72 -43.95
CA ALA A 51 9.95 -8.33 -43.47
C ALA A 51 9.01 -9.51 -43.11
N CYS A 52 9.37 -10.75 -43.46
CA CYS A 52 8.55 -11.92 -43.15
C CYS A 52 8.97 -12.69 -41.88
N ASN A 53 9.96 -12.22 -41.13
CA ASN A 53 10.38 -12.86 -39.88
C ASN A 53 10.30 -11.95 -38.64
N ALA A 54 9.52 -10.87 -38.76
CA ALA A 54 9.21 -9.97 -37.61
C ALA A 54 7.88 -10.36 -36.94
N ALA A 55 7.39 -11.58 -37.16
CA ALA A 55 6.33 -12.17 -36.37
C ALA A 55 7.01 -13.03 -35.28
N GLY A 56 7.33 -12.42 -34.12
CA GLY A 56 7.65 -13.21 -32.95
C GLY A 56 8.96 -13.00 -32.22
N ALA A 57 9.46 -11.78 -32.17
CA ALA A 57 10.22 -11.37 -30.99
C ALA A 57 9.40 -10.28 -30.27
N LYS A 58 8.25 -10.65 -29.66
CA LYS A 58 7.79 -10.00 -28.45
C LYS A 58 8.90 -10.28 -27.46
N GLY A 59 9.84 -9.36 -27.26
CA GLY A 59 10.62 -9.34 -26.05
C GLY A 59 9.60 -9.53 -24.93
N ASN A 60 9.79 -10.53 -24.08
CA ASN A 60 8.91 -10.77 -22.96
C ASN A 60 8.88 -9.50 -22.12
N LYS A 61 7.91 -8.60 -22.40
CA LYS A 61 7.64 -7.47 -21.53
C LYS A 61 7.19 -8.11 -20.23
N LYS A 62 7.93 -7.86 -19.15
CA LYS A 62 7.53 -8.34 -17.85
C LYS A 62 6.19 -7.72 -17.46
N LEU A 63 5.37 -8.48 -16.79
CA LEU A 63 4.17 -7.96 -16.14
C LEU A 63 4.55 -6.87 -15.14
N GLN A 64 3.88 -5.73 -15.22
CA GLN A 64 4.06 -4.65 -14.26
C GLN A 64 2.93 -4.72 -13.24
N ILE A 65 3.26 -5.04 -11.99
CA ILE A 65 2.30 -5.20 -10.91
C ILE A 65 2.63 -4.21 -9.82
N VAL A 66 1.63 -3.47 -9.35
CA VAL A 66 1.77 -2.51 -8.25
C VAL A 66 0.83 -2.93 -7.13
N THR A 67 1.34 -2.95 -5.91
CA THR A 67 0.59 -3.19 -4.67
C THR A 67 0.83 -2.05 -3.71
N THR A 68 -0.12 -1.75 -2.83
CA THR A 68 0.07 -0.74 -1.80
C THR A 68 0.84 -1.32 -0.62
N ILE A 69 0.33 -2.34 0.03
CA ILE A 69 0.87 -2.89 1.29
C ILE A 69 1.60 -4.23 1.11
N PHE A 70 2.32 -4.64 2.15
CA PHE A 70 3.09 -5.89 2.18
C PHE A 70 2.25 -7.16 1.99
N PRO A 71 1.07 -7.36 2.63
CA PRO A 71 0.26 -8.54 2.41
C PRO A 71 -0.06 -8.80 0.94
N GLU A 72 -0.47 -7.79 0.21
CA GLU A 72 -0.77 -7.85 -1.23
C GLU A 72 0.46 -8.29 -2.03
N TYR A 73 1.61 -7.67 -1.73
CA TYR A 73 2.88 -8.02 -2.35
C TYR A 73 3.23 -9.51 -2.14
N ASP A 74 3.17 -9.98 -0.90
CA ASP A 74 3.49 -11.36 -0.56
C ASP A 74 2.53 -12.35 -1.24
N TRP A 75 1.24 -12.06 -1.28
CA TRP A 75 0.25 -12.88 -1.96
C TRP A 75 0.50 -12.95 -3.47
N VAL A 76 0.79 -11.82 -4.12
CA VAL A 76 1.18 -11.77 -5.55
C VAL A 76 2.41 -12.65 -5.78
N MET A 77 3.46 -12.52 -4.95
CA MET A 77 4.68 -13.29 -5.10
C MET A 77 4.44 -14.79 -4.93
N ASN A 78 3.57 -15.19 -4.00
CA ASN A 78 3.18 -16.59 -3.80
C ASN A 78 2.39 -17.15 -5.00
N VAL A 79 1.48 -16.37 -5.58
CA VAL A 79 0.72 -16.77 -6.78
C VAL A 79 1.63 -16.86 -8.00
N LEU A 80 2.55 -15.92 -8.19
CA LEU A 80 3.53 -15.96 -9.28
C LEU A 80 4.48 -17.18 -9.14
N GLY A 81 4.95 -17.48 -7.95
CA GLY A 81 5.86 -18.61 -7.68
C GLY A 81 7.09 -18.60 -8.59
N ASP A 82 7.33 -19.69 -9.30
CA ASP A 82 8.46 -19.83 -10.26
C ASP A 82 8.36 -18.89 -11.48
N LYS A 83 7.22 -18.25 -11.70
CA LYS A 83 6.98 -17.26 -12.76
C LYS A 83 7.33 -15.83 -12.36
N ALA A 84 7.69 -15.58 -11.10
CA ALA A 84 8.00 -14.24 -10.59
C ALA A 84 9.09 -13.51 -11.39
N SER A 85 10.03 -14.23 -12.03
CA SER A 85 11.03 -13.61 -12.91
C SER A 85 10.44 -12.96 -14.17
N GLY A 86 9.20 -13.31 -14.53
CA GLY A 86 8.42 -12.72 -15.64
C GLY A 86 7.63 -11.48 -15.25
N ALA A 87 7.69 -11.05 -14.01
CA ALA A 87 7.00 -9.87 -13.49
C ALA A 87 7.98 -8.89 -12.82
N ASP A 88 7.60 -7.63 -12.76
CA ASP A 88 8.18 -6.60 -11.89
C ASP A 88 7.07 -6.19 -10.92
N VAL A 89 7.19 -6.59 -9.67
CA VAL A 89 6.21 -6.32 -8.62
C VAL A 89 6.74 -5.20 -7.75
N THR A 90 5.98 -4.11 -7.63
CA THR A 90 6.31 -2.95 -6.80
C THR A 90 5.37 -2.89 -5.61
N MET A 91 5.91 -2.86 -4.41
CA MET A 91 5.21 -2.50 -3.18
C MET A 91 5.42 -1.00 -2.93
N LEU A 92 4.35 -0.23 -2.79
CA LEU A 92 4.45 1.23 -2.61
C LEU A 92 4.90 1.59 -1.19
N LEU A 93 4.31 0.96 -0.18
CA LEU A 93 4.64 1.16 1.22
C LEU A 93 5.85 0.29 1.63
N ASP A 94 7.00 0.49 0.97
CA ASP A 94 8.16 -0.40 1.07
C ASP A 94 9.19 0.00 2.15
N ASN A 95 8.93 1.08 2.87
CA ASN A 95 9.84 1.70 3.85
C ASN A 95 9.28 1.71 5.28
N GLY A 96 8.20 0.97 5.55
CA GLY A 96 7.59 0.87 6.87
C GLY A 96 6.72 2.08 7.26
N VAL A 97 6.21 2.80 6.28
CA VAL A 97 5.17 3.83 6.49
C VAL A 97 3.83 3.12 6.64
N ASP A 98 3.08 3.56 7.63
CA ASP A 98 1.71 3.13 7.89
C ASP A 98 0.76 3.55 6.74
N LEU A 99 -0.23 2.71 6.41
CA LEU A 99 -1.21 2.96 5.35
C LEU A 99 -1.91 4.30 5.53
N HIS A 100 -2.37 4.61 6.74
CA HIS A 100 -3.11 5.84 7.09
C HIS A 100 -2.27 7.12 6.96
N SER A 101 -0.94 7.00 6.87
CA SER A 101 -0.01 8.13 6.71
C SER A 101 0.59 8.20 5.30
N PHE A 102 0.21 7.30 4.41
CA PHE A 102 0.83 7.20 3.10
C PHE A 102 0.32 8.27 2.14
N GLN A 103 1.27 8.93 1.46
CA GLN A 103 0.97 9.86 0.36
C GLN A 103 1.79 9.44 -0.86
N PRO A 104 1.15 9.13 -2.00
CA PRO A 104 1.85 8.68 -3.20
C PRO A 104 2.71 9.79 -3.79
N THR A 105 3.90 9.44 -4.25
CA THR A 105 4.74 10.33 -5.02
C THR A 105 4.31 10.36 -6.49
N ALA A 106 4.72 11.38 -7.24
CA ALA A 106 4.51 11.42 -8.69
C ALA A 106 5.10 10.19 -9.42
N ALA A 107 6.17 9.59 -8.86
CA ALA A 107 6.76 8.38 -9.42
C ALA A 107 5.86 7.15 -9.18
N ASP A 108 5.16 7.09 -8.06
CA ASP A 108 4.22 6.02 -7.76
C ASP A 108 2.98 6.12 -8.64
N ILE A 109 2.43 7.31 -8.82
CA ILE A 109 1.33 7.57 -9.76
C ILE A 109 1.71 7.14 -11.19
N MET A 110 2.96 7.39 -11.64
CA MET A 110 3.41 6.93 -12.96
C MET A 110 3.50 5.41 -13.07
N LYS A 111 3.91 4.71 -12.01
CA LYS A 111 3.94 3.24 -11.99
C LYS A 111 2.52 2.68 -12.07
N ILE A 112 1.60 3.18 -11.23
CA ILE A 112 0.19 2.81 -11.24
C ILE A 112 -0.43 3.05 -12.61
N SER A 113 -0.25 4.26 -13.17
CA SER A 113 -0.82 4.66 -14.47
C SER A 113 -0.48 3.70 -15.62
N SER A 114 0.62 2.98 -15.55
CA SER A 114 1.15 2.14 -16.63
C SER A 114 1.23 0.64 -16.30
N CYS A 115 0.85 0.21 -15.11
CA CYS A 115 0.92 -1.19 -14.70
C CYS A 115 -0.14 -2.06 -15.39
N ASP A 116 0.03 -3.38 -15.32
CA ASP A 116 -0.91 -4.36 -15.87
C ASP A 116 -1.90 -4.83 -14.78
N LEU A 117 -1.49 -4.78 -13.50
CA LEU A 117 -2.31 -5.09 -12.33
C LEU A 117 -1.98 -4.10 -11.21
N PHE A 118 -3.01 -3.48 -10.65
CA PHE A 118 -2.93 -2.64 -9.46
C PHE A 118 -3.80 -3.22 -8.35
N ILE A 119 -3.26 -3.34 -7.14
CA ILE A 119 -3.94 -3.87 -5.96
C ILE A 119 -3.80 -2.85 -4.84
N TYR A 120 -4.89 -2.55 -4.15
CA TYR A 120 -4.95 -1.60 -3.05
C TYR A 120 -6.06 -2.00 -2.06
N VAL A 121 -5.99 -1.48 -0.85
CA VAL A 121 -6.91 -1.88 0.22
C VAL A 121 -8.32 -1.35 -0.02
N GLY A 122 -8.46 -0.09 -0.34
CA GLY A 122 -9.71 0.66 -0.32
C GLY A 122 -9.90 1.39 1.01
N GLY A 123 -11.07 2.01 1.20
CA GLY A 123 -11.35 2.84 2.38
C GLY A 123 -10.78 4.25 2.25
N GLU A 124 -10.78 4.99 3.37
CA GLU A 124 -10.39 6.40 3.41
C GLU A 124 -8.90 6.62 3.12
N SER A 125 -8.04 5.72 3.62
CA SER A 125 -6.59 5.81 3.39
C SER A 125 -6.20 5.74 1.92
N ASP A 126 -7.06 5.18 1.09
CA ASP A 126 -6.84 5.00 -0.35
C ASP A 126 -7.73 5.90 -1.24
N GLU A 127 -8.39 6.94 -0.72
CA GLU A 127 -9.20 7.89 -1.51
C GLU A 127 -8.45 8.50 -2.70
N TRP A 128 -7.13 8.75 -2.52
CA TRP A 128 -6.25 9.25 -3.57
C TRP A 128 -6.20 8.34 -4.82
N VAL A 129 -6.58 7.07 -4.70
CA VAL A 129 -6.53 6.07 -5.78
C VAL A 129 -7.50 6.45 -6.90
N GLU A 130 -8.67 6.97 -6.57
CA GLU A 130 -9.67 7.38 -7.58
C GLU A 130 -9.08 8.39 -8.56
N ASP A 131 -8.35 9.38 -8.07
CA ASP A 131 -7.70 10.38 -8.91
C ASP A 131 -6.53 9.79 -9.71
N ALA A 132 -5.75 8.92 -9.10
CA ALA A 132 -4.67 8.22 -9.79
C ALA A 132 -5.17 7.37 -10.98
N LEU A 133 -6.31 6.69 -10.82
CA LEU A 133 -6.92 5.86 -11.85
C LEU A 133 -7.54 6.68 -13.00
N LYS A 134 -8.03 7.89 -12.75
CA LYS A 134 -8.51 8.82 -13.80
C LYS A 134 -7.41 9.11 -14.82
N GLU A 135 -6.18 9.24 -14.35
CA GLU A 135 -4.99 9.56 -15.15
C GLU A 135 -4.28 8.30 -15.73
N ALA A 136 -4.84 7.11 -15.53
CA ALA A 136 -4.22 5.87 -15.99
C ALA A 136 -4.07 5.83 -17.51
N VAL A 137 -2.84 5.55 -17.97
CA VAL A 137 -2.48 5.42 -19.39
C VAL A 137 -2.86 4.04 -19.92
N ASN A 138 -2.62 2.99 -19.13
CA ASN A 138 -3.03 1.63 -19.47
C ASN A 138 -4.51 1.44 -19.17
N LYS A 139 -5.34 1.45 -20.22
CA LYS A 139 -6.80 1.25 -20.09
C LYS A 139 -7.22 -0.21 -19.96
N ASP A 140 -6.29 -1.15 -20.18
CA ASP A 140 -6.50 -2.59 -20.04
C ASP A 140 -6.01 -3.09 -18.65
N MET A 141 -5.57 -2.20 -17.77
CA MET A 141 -5.15 -2.50 -16.40
C MET A 141 -6.29 -3.17 -15.63
N ILE A 142 -5.98 -4.25 -14.93
CA ILE A 142 -6.89 -4.82 -13.94
C ILE A 142 -6.61 -4.13 -12.60
N VAL A 143 -7.67 -3.75 -11.91
CA VAL A 143 -7.63 -3.12 -10.59
C VAL A 143 -8.35 -4.02 -9.61
N ILE A 144 -7.74 -4.26 -8.45
CA ILE A 144 -8.32 -4.99 -7.31
C ILE A 144 -8.35 -4.04 -6.12
N ASN A 145 -9.55 -3.71 -5.66
CA ASN A 145 -9.82 -3.12 -4.37
C ASN A 145 -10.14 -4.27 -3.41
N LEU A 146 -9.36 -4.44 -2.34
CA LEU A 146 -9.54 -5.58 -1.43
C LEU A 146 -10.90 -5.53 -0.74
N MET A 147 -11.35 -4.36 -0.32
CA MET A 147 -12.66 -4.20 0.34
C MET A 147 -13.81 -4.50 -0.61
N ASP A 148 -13.74 -4.05 -1.86
CA ASP A 148 -14.74 -4.35 -2.89
C ASP A 148 -14.84 -5.86 -3.19
N GLU A 149 -13.70 -6.55 -3.25
CA GLU A 149 -13.65 -8.02 -3.45
C GLU A 149 -14.31 -8.80 -2.30
N LEU A 150 -14.29 -8.24 -1.09
CA LEU A 150 -14.88 -8.85 0.09
C LEU A 150 -16.37 -8.50 0.26
N GLY A 151 -16.83 -7.37 -0.28
CA GLY A 151 -18.22 -6.95 -0.25
C GLY A 151 -18.81 -6.99 1.17
N ASP A 152 -19.89 -7.75 1.37
CA ASP A 152 -20.60 -7.85 2.66
C ASP A 152 -19.75 -8.39 3.84
N ALA A 153 -18.52 -8.87 3.59
CA ALA A 153 -17.61 -9.31 4.64
C ALA A 153 -16.81 -8.14 5.26
N VAL A 154 -16.84 -6.96 4.65
CA VAL A 154 -16.24 -5.74 5.20
C VAL A 154 -17.02 -5.31 6.45
N LYS A 155 -16.30 -4.86 7.48
CA LYS A 155 -16.86 -4.48 8.78
C LYS A 155 -16.71 -2.99 9.01
N GLU A 156 -17.74 -2.43 9.63
CA GLU A 156 -17.68 -1.07 10.16
C GLU A 156 -16.65 -0.99 11.29
N GLU A 157 -15.98 0.14 11.42
CA GLU A 157 -15.22 0.45 12.63
C GLU A 157 -16.13 0.43 13.85
N GLU A 158 -15.61 0.00 14.97
CA GLU A 158 -16.39 -0.15 16.20
C GLU A 158 -15.69 0.55 17.37
N LEU A 159 -16.29 1.61 17.86
CA LEU A 159 -15.88 2.24 19.11
C LEU A 159 -16.54 1.48 20.28
N ILE A 160 -15.74 0.74 21.03
CA ILE A 160 -16.23 0.00 22.19
C ILE A 160 -15.96 0.73 23.50
N GLU A 161 -16.65 0.29 24.59
CA GLU A 161 -16.51 0.90 25.92
C GLU A 161 -15.05 1.03 26.38
N GLY A 162 -14.64 2.26 26.68
CA GLY A 162 -13.31 2.63 27.17
C GLY A 162 -12.26 2.91 26.10
N MET A 163 -12.61 2.79 24.81
CA MET A 163 -11.79 3.33 23.73
C MET A 163 -11.93 4.85 23.67
N GLN A 164 -10.85 5.51 23.32
CA GLN A 164 -10.84 6.93 22.99
C GLN A 164 -11.21 7.08 21.50
N GLY A 165 -12.22 7.90 21.21
CA GLY A 165 -12.57 8.33 19.85
C GLY A 165 -11.74 9.53 19.41
N GLU A 166 -11.72 9.84 18.11
CA GLU A 166 -10.91 10.92 17.55
C GLU A 166 -11.40 12.33 17.97
N ASP A 167 -12.67 12.49 18.40
CA ASP A 167 -13.31 13.78 18.66
C ASP A 167 -13.46 14.15 20.16
N GLU A 168 -12.87 13.39 21.09
CA GLU A 168 -12.97 13.73 22.53
C GLU A 168 -11.88 14.71 23.02
N GLU A 169 -11.69 15.85 22.34
CA GLU A 169 -11.15 17.04 22.99
C GLU A 169 -12.26 17.69 23.82
N GLU A 170 -12.55 17.16 25.00
CA GLU A 170 -13.30 17.90 26.01
C GLU A 170 -12.52 19.16 26.40
N HIS A 171 -12.94 20.28 25.83
CA HIS A 171 -12.60 21.60 26.36
C HIS A 171 -13.30 21.78 27.71
N ASP A 172 -12.72 21.25 28.78
CA ASP A 172 -13.02 21.66 30.12
C ASP A 172 -12.66 23.13 30.27
N HIS A 173 -13.55 24.02 29.88
CA HIS A 173 -13.54 25.42 30.26
C HIS A 173 -14.25 25.54 31.61
N ASP A 174 -13.54 25.25 32.70
CA ASP A 174 -13.86 25.76 34.00
C ASP A 174 -13.76 27.29 33.94
N HIS A 175 -14.86 27.94 33.65
CA HIS A 175 -15.06 29.36 33.91
C HIS A 175 -15.50 29.50 35.34
N ASP A 176 -14.53 29.58 36.26
CA ASP A 176 -14.77 30.21 37.56
C ASP A 176 -14.87 31.72 37.37
N GLU A 177 -16.03 32.19 37.75
CA GLU A 177 -16.45 33.56 37.71
C GLU A 177 -15.65 34.40 38.71
N ASP A 178 -15.63 35.66 38.47
CA ASP A 178 -15.62 36.86 39.26
C ASP A 178 -14.48 37.82 38.88
N HIS A 179 -14.80 38.76 38.04
CA HIS A 179 -14.24 40.12 38.13
C HIS A 179 -15.22 41.16 37.61
N ASP A 180 -15.91 41.80 38.57
CA ASP A 180 -16.48 43.12 38.42
C ASP A 180 -15.36 44.13 38.12
N HIS A 181 -15.45 44.83 37.01
CA HIS A 181 -14.87 46.16 36.82
C HIS A 181 -15.72 46.97 35.82
N ASP A 182 -16.52 47.90 36.40
CA ASP A 182 -16.98 49.11 35.75
C ASP A 182 -15.75 49.97 35.36
N GLU A 183 -15.68 50.40 34.13
CA GLU A 183 -15.20 51.74 33.75
C GLU A 183 -15.43 52.01 32.26
N ASP A 184 -16.18 53.10 32.01
CA ASP A 184 -16.49 53.70 30.71
C ASP A 184 -15.25 54.10 29.93
N HIS A 185 -15.18 53.77 28.66
CA HIS A 185 -14.45 54.54 27.64
C HIS A 185 -15.12 54.44 26.28
N ASP A 186 -15.76 55.53 25.84
CA ASP A 186 -16.13 55.83 24.45
C ASP A 186 -14.85 55.95 23.60
N HIS A 187 -14.81 55.23 22.49
CA HIS A 187 -14.08 55.61 21.29
C HIS A 187 -14.74 55.01 20.06
N ASP A 188 -15.39 55.92 19.29
CA ASP A 188 -15.74 55.75 17.89
C ASP A 188 -14.45 55.67 17.06
N GLU A 189 -14.32 54.62 16.23
CA GLU A 189 -13.61 54.69 14.94
C GLU A 189 -14.03 53.49 14.05
N ASP A 190 -14.61 53.83 12.91
CA ASP A 190 -15.02 52.97 11.83
C ASP A 190 -13.80 52.24 11.24
N HIS A 191 -13.83 50.91 11.16
CA HIS A 191 -13.08 50.15 10.16
C HIS A 191 -13.93 49.02 9.64
N ASP A 192 -14.48 49.21 8.42
CA ASP A 192 -14.98 48.16 7.54
C ASP A 192 -13.84 47.25 7.11
N HIS A 193 -13.87 45.99 7.48
CA HIS A 193 -13.20 44.90 6.80
C HIS A 193 -14.14 43.70 6.74
N ASP A 194 -14.91 43.66 5.63
CA ASP A 194 -15.55 42.44 5.17
C ASP A 194 -14.46 41.52 4.59
N GLU A 195 -14.06 40.48 5.31
CA GLU A 195 -13.48 39.27 4.75
C GLU A 195 -14.21 38.09 5.39
N ASP A 196 -15.26 37.65 4.70
CA ASP A 196 -15.93 36.38 4.99
C ASP A 196 -14.97 35.22 4.68
N HIS A 197 -14.28 34.72 5.69
CA HIS A 197 -13.70 33.40 5.65
C HIS A 197 -14.72 32.42 6.23
N ASP A 198 -15.61 31.95 5.35
CA ASP A 198 -16.38 30.74 5.59
C ASP A 198 -15.42 29.56 5.67
N HIS A 199 -14.95 29.23 6.86
CA HIS A 199 -14.45 27.92 7.16
C HIS A 199 -15.66 27.01 7.33
N GLU A 200 -16.09 26.41 6.23
CA GLU A 200 -17.00 25.27 6.27
C GLU A 200 -16.25 24.12 6.99
N HIS A 201 -16.47 24.02 8.29
CA HIS A 201 -16.24 22.80 9.02
C HIS A 201 -17.29 21.81 8.56
N HIS A 202 -16.96 20.99 7.58
CA HIS A 202 -17.74 19.82 7.25
C HIS A 202 -17.67 18.86 8.42
N HIS A 203 -18.61 18.98 9.36
CA HIS A 203 -18.93 17.89 10.25
C HIS A 203 -19.60 16.82 9.42
N HIS A 204 -18.89 15.78 9.07
CA HIS A 204 -19.44 14.55 8.52
C HIS A 204 -20.18 13.80 9.62
N GLU A 205 -21.36 14.34 10.03
CA GLU A 205 -22.27 13.58 10.89
C GLU A 205 -22.87 12.45 10.05
N GLY A 206 -22.32 11.24 10.19
CA GLY A 206 -22.98 10.00 9.81
C GLY A 206 -22.45 9.23 8.59
N GLU A 207 -21.24 9.44 8.13
CA GLU A 207 -20.62 8.50 7.21
C GLU A 207 -20.14 7.27 7.98
N ILE A 208 -20.51 6.08 7.50
CA ILE A 208 -20.09 4.81 8.10
C ILE A 208 -18.64 4.58 7.69
N GLU A 209 -17.73 4.62 8.64
CA GLU A 209 -16.34 4.26 8.45
C GLU A 209 -16.16 2.76 8.54
N TYR A 210 -15.38 2.19 7.61
CA TYR A 210 -15.10 0.77 7.56
C TYR A 210 -13.67 0.48 7.99
N ASP A 211 -13.49 -0.56 8.79
CA ASP A 211 -12.16 -1.03 9.16
C ASP A 211 -11.40 -1.56 7.93
N GLU A 212 -10.30 -0.93 7.61
CA GLU A 212 -9.48 -1.20 6.42
C GLU A 212 -8.57 -2.44 6.59
N HIS A 213 -8.39 -2.96 7.81
CA HIS A 213 -7.40 -4.00 8.14
C HIS A 213 -7.86 -5.41 7.71
N VAL A 214 -8.49 -5.52 6.55
CA VAL A 214 -9.10 -6.74 5.99
C VAL A 214 -8.10 -7.90 5.84
N TRP A 215 -6.81 -7.59 5.68
CA TRP A 215 -5.74 -8.58 5.51
C TRP A 215 -5.40 -9.36 6.79
N LEU A 216 -5.85 -8.90 7.96
CA LEU A 216 -5.61 -9.58 9.25
C LEU A 216 -6.57 -10.74 9.50
N SER A 217 -7.49 -11.00 8.58
CA SER A 217 -8.31 -12.22 8.53
C SER A 217 -7.70 -13.25 7.59
N LEU A 218 -7.42 -14.45 8.11
CA LEU A 218 -6.99 -15.58 7.28
C LEU A 218 -8.09 -16.04 6.32
N LYS A 219 -9.36 -15.83 6.65
CA LYS A 219 -10.50 -16.14 5.77
C LYS A 219 -10.57 -15.15 4.60
N ASN A 220 -10.43 -13.85 4.86
CA ASN A 220 -10.38 -12.83 3.83
C ASN A 220 -9.17 -13.06 2.92
N ALA A 221 -7.98 -13.33 3.48
CA ALA A 221 -6.77 -13.62 2.72
C ALA A 221 -6.98 -14.76 1.70
N GLN A 222 -7.74 -15.81 2.03
CA GLN A 222 -8.05 -16.90 1.10
C GLN A 222 -8.88 -16.41 -0.10
N VAL A 223 -9.85 -15.52 0.13
CA VAL A 223 -10.68 -14.91 -0.92
C VAL A 223 -9.81 -14.02 -1.81
N LEU A 224 -9.01 -13.13 -1.20
CA LEU A 224 -8.19 -12.16 -1.90
C LEU A 224 -7.09 -12.79 -2.74
N VAL A 225 -6.42 -13.81 -2.22
CA VAL A 225 -5.43 -14.62 -2.99
C VAL A 225 -6.08 -15.27 -4.21
N LYS A 226 -7.32 -15.73 -4.10
CA LYS A 226 -8.07 -16.28 -5.24
C LYS A 226 -8.34 -15.20 -6.29
N SER A 227 -8.81 -14.02 -5.90
CA SER A 227 -9.06 -12.89 -6.82
C SER A 227 -7.78 -12.44 -7.53
N ILE A 228 -6.65 -12.35 -6.81
CA ILE A 228 -5.33 -12.07 -7.39
C ILE A 228 -4.94 -13.12 -8.44
N SER A 229 -5.15 -14.40 -8.12
CA SER A 229 -4.88 -15.50 -9.07
C SER A 229 -5.72 -15.39 -10.33
N GLU A 230 -7.00 -15.09 -10.21
CA GLU A 230 -7.92 -14.93 -11.34
C GLU A 230 -7.52 -13.73 -12.23
N ALA A 231 -7.08 -12.63 -11.63
CA ALA A 231 -6.55 -11.48 -12.35
C ALA A 231 -5.28 -11.83 -13.14
N LEU A 232 -4.31 -12.49 -12.51
CA LEU A 232 -3.07 -12.92 -13.15
C LEU A 232 -3.32 -13.91 -14.27
N GLN A 233 -4.27 -14.84 -14.12
CA GLN A 233 -4.68 -15.77 -15.18
C GLN A 233 -5.27 -15.06 -16.40
N LYS A 234 -5.99 -13.94 -16.20
CA LYS A 234 -6.54 -13.12 -17.30
C LYS A 234 -5.44 -12.37 -18.03
N ILE A 235 -4.48 -11.79 -17.30
CA ILE A 235 -3.41 -10.97 -17.88
C ILE A 235 -2.39 -11.84 -18.62
N ASP A 236 -2.04 -12.99 -18.05
CA ASP A 236 -1.06 -13.92 -18.58
C ASP A 236 -1.63 -15.34 -18.68
N ALA A 237 -2.50 -15.53 -19.65
CA ALA A 237 -3.17 -16.81 -19.90
C ALA A 237 -2.18 -17.96 -20.19
N SER A 238 -0.94 -17.64 -20.59
CA SER A 238 0.07 -18.66 -20.88
C SER A 238 0.57 -19.38 -19.62
N ASN A 239 0.49 -18.73 -18.45
CA ASN A 239 0.87 -19.25 -17.14
C ASN A 239 -0.33 -19.51 -16.22
N ALA A 240 -1.56 -19.43 -16.72
CA ALA A 240 -2.79 -19.52 -15.93
C ALA A 240 -2.85 -20.75 -15.02
N ASP A 241 -2.50 -21.94 -15.53
CA ASP A 241 -2.50 -23.19 -14.74
C ASP A 241 -1.47 -23.15 -13.60
N ALA A 242 -0.33 -22.49 -13.80
CA ALA A 242 0.69 -22.33 -12.75
C ALA A 242 0.18 -21.40 -11.64
N TYR A 243 -0.40 -20.25 -12.01
CA TYR A 243 -0.97 -19.31 -11.04
C TYR A 243 -2.08 -19.93 -10.22
N LYS A 244 -3.02 -20.63 -10.90
CA LYS A 244 -4.07 -21.35 -10.20
C LYS A 244 -3.52 -22.38 -9.21
N LYS A 245 -2.58 -23.22 -9.65
CA LYS A 245 -1.97 -24.24 -8.80
C LYS A 245 -1.26 -23.64 -7.57
N ASN A 246 -0.52 -22.55 -7.78
CA ASN A 246 0.21 -21.88 -6.71
C ASN A 246 -0.76 -21.26 -5.69
N ALA A 247 -1.81 -20.58 -6.18
CA ALA A 247 -2.87 -20.03 -5.34
C ALA A 247 -3.59 -21.12 -4.55
N ASP A 248 -4.01 -22.21 -5.18
CA ASP A 248 -4.67 -23.33 -4.51
C ASP A 248 -3.77 -23.91 -3.39
N SER A 249 -2.46 -24.02 -3.62
CA SER A 249 -1.50 -24.47 -2.60
C SER A 249 -1.37 -23.49 -1.44
N TYR A 250 -1.26 -22.19 -1.75
CA TYR A 250 -1.10 -21.16 -0.73
C TYR A 250 -2.37 -20.98 0.12
N ILE A 251 -3.54 -21.00 -0.51
CA ILE A 251 -4.85 -21.03 0.16
C ILE A 251 -4.95 -22.26 1.10
N GLY A 252 -4.42 -23.40 0.69
CA GLY A 252 -4.33 -24.58 1.55
C GLY A 252 -3.52 -24.33 2.82
N SER A 253 -2.41 -23.57 2.74
CA SER A 253 -1.60 -23.18 3.89
C SER A 253 -2.33 -22.16 4.78
N LEU A 254 -2.97 -21.14 4.18
CA LEU A 254 -3.79 -20.17 4.91
C LEU A 254 -4.91 -20.86 5.70
N LYS A 255 -5.60 -21.80 5.06
CA LYS A 255 -6.68 -22.57 5.70
C LYS A 255 -6.17 -23.44 6.86
N ALA A 256 -5.02 -24.08 6.73
CA ALA A 256 -4.43 -24.86 7.80
C ALA A 256 -4.11 -23.97 9.02
N LEU A 257 -3.56 -22.78 8.78
CA LEU A 257 -3.28 -21.83 9.84
C LEU A 257 -4.57 -21.26 10.47
N ASP A 258 -5.60 -20.98 9.67
CA ASP A 258 -6.93 -20.56 10.15
C ASP A 258 -7.53 -21.60 11.11
N GLU A 259 -7.43 -22.90 10.78
CA GLU A 259 -7.87 -24.00 11.65
C GLU A 259 -7.06 -24.05 12.96
N GLU A 260 -5.76 -23.71 12.94
CA GLU A 260 -4.94 -23.63 14.15
C GLU A 260 -5.31 -22.43 15.05
N TYR A 261 -5.61 -21.26 14.49
CA TYR A 261 -6.14 -20.12 15.24
C TYR A 261 -7.44 -20.48 15.93
N LYS A 262 -8.38 -21.06 15.16
CA LYS A 262 -9.66 -21.51 15.70
C LYS A 262 -9.46 -22.50 16.83
N ALA A 263 -8.62 -23.50 16.66
CA ALA A 263 -8.36 -24.51 17.70
C ALA A 263 -7.74 -23.90 18.97
N ALA A 264 -6.85 -22.90 18.82
CA ALA A 264 -6.24 -22.21 19.95
C ALA A 264 -7.28 -21.42 20.76
N VAL A 265 -8.15 -20.68 20.08
CA VAL A 265 -9.21 -19.90 20.75
C VAL A 265 -10.30 -20.80 21.33
N ASP A 266 -10.67 -21.88 20.65
CA ASP A 266 -11.66 -22.85 21.18
C ASP A 266 -11.19 -23.53 22.47
N ALA A 267 -9.88 -23.74 22.61
CA ALA A 267 -9.29 -24.36 23.82
C ALA A 267 -9.11 -23.37 24.98
N ALA A 268 -9.19 -22.05 24.73
CA ALA A 268 -8.98 -21.03 25.73
C ALA A 268 -10.14 -20.95 26.73
N SER A 269 -9.81 -20.77 28.01
CA SER A 269 -10.79 -20.52 29.07
C SER A 269 -11.25 -19.08 29.15
N ASN A 270 -10.36 -18.13 28.81
CA ASN A 270 -10.65 -16.71 28.67
C ASN A 270 -10.41 -16.33 27.20
N LYS A 271 -11.40 -15.70 26.58
CA LYS A 271 -11.38 -15.29 25.17
C LYS A 271 -11.30 -13.78 25.02
N THR A 272 -10.80 -13.09 26.05
CA THR A 272 -10.66 -11.63 26.04
C THR A 272 -9.19 -11.25 25.89
N ILE A 273 -8.92 -10.32 24.97
CA ILE A 273 -7.61 -9.71 24.76
C ILE A 273 -7.71 -8.21 25.01
N LEU A 274 -6.59 -7.57 25.39
CA LEU A 274 -6.57 -6.14 25.68
C LEU A 274 -5.32 -5.51 25.07
N PHE A 275 -5.54 -4.41 24.34
CA PHE A 275 -4.49 -3.62 23.71
C PHE A 275 -4.28 -2.28 24.45
N GLY A 276 -3.04 -2.00 24.82
CA GLY A 276 -2.59 -0.67 25.18
C GLY A 276 -2.06 0.07 23.96
N ASP A 277 -2.84 0.08 22.90
CA ASP A 277 -2.48 0.58 21.57
C ASP A 277 -3.74 0.72 20.69
N ARG A 278 -3.57 1.05 19.39
CA ARG A 278 -4.60 0.92 18.35
C ARG A 278 -5.00 -0.54 18.16
N PHE A 279 -6.19 -0.76 17.62
CA PHE A 279 -6.75 -2.10 17.44
C PHE A 279 -7.08 -2.44 15.97
N PRO A 280 -6.11 -2.84 15.16
CA PRO A 280 -6.35 -3.20 13.76
C PRO A 280 -6.86 -4.66 13.56
N PHE A 281 -7.13 -5.41 14.63
CA PHE A 281 -7.43 -6.84 14.57
C PHE A 281 -8.95 -7.17 14.57
N ARG A 282 -9.81 -6.24 14.14
CA ARG A 282 -11.27 -6.38 14.14
C ARG A 282 -11.74 -7.66 13.45
N TYR A 283 -11.20 -7.94 12.26
CA TYR A 283 -11.55 -9.15 11.51
C TYR A 283 -11.09 -10.43 12.20
N MET A 284 -9.89 -10.44 12.79
CA MET A 284 -9.37 -11.61 13.51
C MET A 284 -10.23 -11.97 14.72
N VAL A 285 -10.62 -11.00 15.53
CA VAL A 285 -11.43 -11.26 16.72
C VAL A 285 -12.81 -11.79 16.35
N ASP A 286 -13.42 -11.27 15.31
CA ASP A 286 -14.71 -11.76 14.79
C ASP A 286 -14.59 -13.18 14.22
N ASP A 287 -13.52 -13.46 13.49
CA ASP A 287 -13.30 -14.77 12.88
C ASP A 287 -13.27 -15.89 13.89
N TYR A 288 -12.74 -15.62 15.09
CA TYR A 288 -12.53 -16.64 16.12
C TYR A 288 -13.41 -16.46 17.37
N GLY A 289 -14.20 -15.39 17.45
CA GLY A 289 -15.08 -15.11 18.58
C GLY A 289 -14.31 -14.71 19.84
N LEU A 290 -13.30 -13.84 19.68
CA LEU A 290 -12.62 -13.17 20.78
C LEU A 290 -13.37 -11.89 21.16
N THR A 291 -13.35 -11.55 22.44
CA THR A 291 -13.71 -10.24 22.96
C THR A 291 -12.45 -9.40 23.12
N TYR A 292 -12.55 -8.09 22.96
CA TYR A 292 -11.39 -7.23 23.08
C TYR A 292 -11.69 -5.93 23.81
N TYR A 293 -10.64 -5.29 24.30
CA TYR A 293 -10.57 -3.90 24.75
C TYR A 293 -9.32 -3.28 24.17
N ALA A 294 -9.35 -1.97 23.86
CA ALA A 294 -8.18 -1.29 23.34
C ALA A 294 -8.19 0.20 23.70
N ALA A 295 -7.04 0.87 23.56
CA ALA A 295 -6.94 2.30 23.81
C ALA A 295 -7.61 3.11 22.70
N PHE A 296 -7.42 2.69 21.43
CA PHE A 296 -7.91 3.41 20.25
C PHE A 296 -8.48 2.45 19.20
N ILE A 297 -9.29 2.98 18.29
CA ILE A 297 -9.72 2.31 17.07
C ILE A 297 -8.54 2.00 16.15
N GLY A 298 -8.74 1.12 15.13
CA GLY A 298 -7.67 0.62 14.27
C GLY A 298 -6.99 1.69 13.44
N CYS A 299 -7.75 2.60 12.89
CA CYS A 299 -7.28 3.67 11.98
C CYS A 299 -6.86 4.96 12.70
N SER A 300 -6.98 5.03 14.04
CA SER A 300 -6.64 6.23 14.82
C SER A 300 -5.19 6.67 14.66
N ALA A 301 -4.99 7.97 14.53
CA ALA A 301 -3.69 8.64 14.57
C ALA A 301 -3.20 8.97 15.99
N GLU A 302 -4.02 8.71 17.03
CA GLU A 302 -3.73 9.04 18.41
C GLU A 302 -2.50 8.30 18.95
N THR A 303 -1.69 9.02 19.71
CA THR A 303 -0.46 8.51 20.32
C THR A 303 -0.43 8.62 21.84
N GLU A 304 -1.41 9.30 22.43
CA GLU A 304 -1.51 9.55 23.88
C GLU A 304 -2.93 9.22 24.37
N ALA A 305 -3.04 8.27 25.26
CA ALA A 305 -4.33 7.88 25.83
C ALA A 305 -4.69 8.79 27.02
N SER A 306 -5.98 9.11 27.14
CA SER A 306 -6.54 9.86 28.25
C SER A 306 -6.35 9.12 29.58
N PHE A 307 -6.40 9.88 30.68
CA PHE A 307 -6.38 9.26 32.01
C PHE A 307 -7.57 8.32 32.23
N GLU A 308 -8.69 8.63 31.65
CA GLU A 308 -9.92 7.84 31.74
C GLU A 308 -9.76 6.50 31.03
N THR A 309 -9.27 6.50 29.79
CA THR A 309 -8.94 5.28 29.01
C THR A 309 -7.94 4.39 29.76
N ILE A 310 -6.84 4.97 30.27
CA ILE A 310 -5.84 4.20 31.05
C ILE A 310 -6.47 3.57 32.30
N THR A 311 -7.29 4.34 33.02
CA THR A 311 -7.94 3.86 34.25
C THR A 311 -8.95 2.74 33.95
N PHE A 312 -9.74 2.90 32.89
CA PHE A 312 -10.70 1.89 32.45
C PHE A 312 -10.00 0.58 32.08
N LEU A 313 -8.99 0.67 31.20
CA LEU A 313 -8.26 -0.53 30.73
C LEU A 313 -7.51 -1.23 31.87
N SER A 314 -6.90 -0.48 32.80
CA SER A 314 -6.25 -1.08 33.98
C SER A 314 -7.24 -1.85 34.86
N LYS A 315 -8.45 -1.31 35.09
CA LYS A 315 -9.52 -2.00 35.80
C LYS A 315 -9.97 -3.25 35.07
N LYS A 316 -10.10 -3.22 33.72
CA LYS A 316 -10.48 -4.41 32.94
C LYS A 316 -9.43 -5.51 33.01
N VAL A 317 -8.14 -5.17 32.99
CA VAL A 317 -7.05 -6.13 33.23
C VAL A 317 -7.23 -6.83 34.58
N ASP A 318 -7.50 -6.07 35.64
CA ASP A 318 -7.69 -6.62 37.00
C ASP A 318 -8.98 -7.47 37.09
N GLU A 319 -10.11 -6.95 36.60
CA GLU A 319 -11.43 -7.62 36.63
C GLU A 319 -11.40 -8.97 35.92
N LEU A 320 -10.73 -9.03 34.77
CA LEU A 320 -10.66 -10.22 33.91
C LEU A 320 -9.40 -11.03 34.17
N SER A 321 -8.53 -10.59 35.09
CA SER A 321 -7.26 -11.23 35.42
C SER A 321 -6.41 -11.52 34.17
N LEU A 322 -6.31 -10.54 33.27
CA LEU A 322 -5.58 -10.71 32.01
C LEU A 322 -4.06 -10.72 32.26
N PRO A 323 -3.36 -11.79 31.81
CA PRO A 323 -1.92 -11.90 32.03
C PRO A 323 -1.09 -11.08 31.02
N VAL A 324 -1.72 -10.59 29.95
CA VAL A 324 -1.05 -9.93 28.82
C VAL A 324 -1.79 -8.66 28.45
N ILE A 325 -1.02 -7.62 28.15
CA ILE A 325 -1.45 -6.42 27.45
C ILE A 325 -0.74 -6.41 26.09
N PHE A 326 -1.51 -6.28 25.01
CA PHE A 326 -0.96 -6.25 23.67
C PHE A 326 -0.59 -4.86 23.20
N THR A 327 0.39 -4.79 22.31
CA THR A 327 0.69 -3.65 21.45
C THR A 327 0.73 -4.12 20.00
N ILE A 328 0.65 -3.20 19.04
CA ILE A 328 1.03 -3.49 17.66
C ILE A 328 2.56 -3.41 17.51
N GLU A 329 3.08 -3.69 16.31
CA GLU A 329 4.49 -3.52 16.01
C GLU A 329 4.91 -2.06 16.18
N GLY A 330 6.17 -1.85 16.55
CA GLY A 330 6.71 -0.54 16.84
C GLY A 330 7.55 -0.52 18.10
N LYS A 331 8.10 0.65 18.41
CA LYS A 331 8.98 0.81 19.59
C LYS A 331 8.26 1.42 20.78
N ASP A 332 7.14 2.08 20.55
CA ASP A 332 6.39 2.75 21.61
C ASP A 332 5.45 1.77 22.31
N LYS A 333 5.67 1.58 23.59
CA LYS A 333 4.85 0.72 24.46
C LYS A 333 4.35 1.48 25.69
N ARG A 334 4.48 2.81 25.69
CA ARG A 334 4.23 3.66 26.87
C ARG A 334 2.81 3.50 27.41
N ILE A 335 1.81 3.39 26.55
CA ILE A 335 0.41 3.21 26.94
C ILE A 335 0.24 1.87 27.64
N ALA A 336 0.68 0.78 27.03
CA ALA A 336 0.61 -0.56 27.62
C ALA A 336 1.39 -0.66 28.95
N GLU A 337 2.57 -0.05 29.03
CA GLU A 337 3.36 0.04 30.26
C GLU A 337 2.62 0.84 31.34
N THR A 338 1.99 1.96 30.97
CA THR A 338 1.21 2.79 31.89
C THR A 338 -0.02 2.02 32.41
N ILE A 339 -0.75 1.32 31.55
CA ILE A 339 -1.86 0.46 31.94
C ILE A 339 -1.37 -0.59 32.96
N SER A 340 -0.30 -1.33 32.64
CA SER A 340 0.26 -2.34 33.55
C SER A 340 0.67 -1.75 34.91
N GLN A 341 1.29 -0.55 34.94
CA GLN A 341 1.67 0.13 36.18
C GLN A 341 0.49 0.53 37.06
N ASN A 342 -0.70 0.68 36.48
CA ASN A 342 -1.93 1.04 37.18
C ASN A 342 -2.79 -0.17 37.59
N THR A 343 -2.42 -1.40 37.22
CA THR A 343 -3.09 -2.62 37.69
C THR A 343 -2.67 -2.98 39.11
N ALA A 344 -3.44 -3.86 39.76
CA ALA A 344 -3.17 -4.34 41.10
C ALA A 344 -1.87 -5.15 41.22
N THR A 345 -1.58 -6.02 40.23
CA THR A 345 -0.42 -6.92 40.25
C THR A 345 0.82 -6.34 39.60
N LYS A 346 0.68 -5.49 38.58
CA LYS A 346 1.77 -4.84 37.81
C LYS A 346 2.74 -5.83 37.17
N ASP A 347 2.30 -7.02 36.85
CA ASP A 347 3.12 -8.13 36.36
C ASP A 347 2.67 -8.64 34.97
N GLN A 348 1.76 -7.89 34.32
CA GLN A 348 1.30 -8.23 32.98
C GLN A 348 2.47 -8.22 31.98
N LYS A 349 2.50 -9.22 31.15
CA LYS A 349 3.43 -9.23 30.01
C LYS A 349 2.93 -8.27 28.95
N ILE A 350 3.84 -7.51 28.36
CA ILE A 350 3.53 -6.71 27.18
C ILE A 350 4.02 -7.49 25.96
N LEU A 351 3.09 -7.95 25.13
CA LEU A 351 3.36 -8.74 23.95
C LEU A 351 2.91 -7.97 22.71
N THR A 352 3.54 -8.24 21.58
CA THR A 352 3.23 -7.59 20.30
C THR A 352 2.49 -8.55 19.38
N LEU A 353 1.35 -8.11 18.83
CA LEU A 353 0.75 -8.68 17.64
C LEU A 353 1.10 -7.77 16.45
N ASP A 354 1.65 -8.36 15.41
CA ASP A 354 2.14 -7.63 14.22
C ASP A 354 0.99 -7.43 13.23
N SER A 355 0.65 -6.18 12.96
CA SER A 355 -0.40 -5.79 12.02
C SER A 355 0.08 -5.73 10.57
N MET A 356 1.37 -5.93 10.32
CA MET A 356 2.04 -5.90 9.02
C MET A 356 2.09 -4.52 8.35
N GLN A 357 1.69 -3.45 9.03
CA GLN A 357 1.68 -2.11 8.46
C GLN A 357 3.09 -1.52 8.31
N SER A 358 4.06 -1.97 9.13
CA SER A 358 5.43 -1.45 9.10
C SER A 358 6.43 -2.34 8.38
N VAL A 359 5.99 -3.37 7.67
CA VAL A 359 6.90 -4.29 6.94
C VAL A 359 7.55 -3.59 5.76
N SER A 360 8.89 -3.57 5.77
CA SER A 360 9.68 -2.92 4.73
C SER A 360 10.20 -3.89 3.66
N SER A 361 10.67 -3.34 2.53
CA SER A 361 11.43 -4.10 1.52
C SER A 361 12.68 -4.80 2.10
N SER A 362 13.24 -4.28 3.19
CA SER A 362 14.36 -4.93 3.88
C SER A 362 13.92 -6.21 4.59
N ASP A 363 12.77 -6.19 5.24
CA ASP A 363 12.22 -7.34 5.96
C ASP A 363 11.85 -8.45 4.98
N VAL A 364 11.25 -8.10 3.86
CA VAL A 364 10.97 -9.04 2.75
C VAL A 364 12.25 -9.71 2.25
N LYS A 365 13.33 -8.95 2.02
CA LYS A 365 14.63 -9.50 1.60
C LYS A 365 15.25 -10.41 2.65
N ASN A 366 14.93 -10.21 3.93
CA ASN A 366 15.38 -11.04 5.05
C ASN A 366 14.51 -12.29 5.25
N GLY A 367 13.47 -12.47 4.42
CA GLY A 367 12.64 -13.66 4.41
C GLY A 367 11.32 -13.55 5.18
N THR A 368 10.91 -12.33 5.56
CA THR A 368 9.59 -12.09 6.14
C THR A 368 8.51 -12.44 5.13
N THR A 369 7.50 -13.21 5.54
CA THR A 369 6.34 -13.59 4.74
C THR A 369 5.06 -13.36 5.56
N TYR A 370 3.93 -13.17 4.87
CA TYR A 370 2.62 -13.06 5.49
C TYR A 370 2.35 -14.24 6.45
N LEU A 371 2.55 -15.47 5.98
CA LEU A 371 2.36 -16.66 6.81
C LEU A 371 3.25 -16.65 8.05
N SER A 372 4.55 -16.27 7.92
CA SER A 372 5.46 -16.27 9.06
C SER A 372 5.06 -15.27 10.14
N ILE A 373 4.50 -14.12 9.77
CA ILE A 373 3.96 -13.14 10.72
C ILE A 373 2.70 -13.71 11.39
N MET A 374 1.75 -14.25 10.61
CA MET A 374 0.53 -14.82 11.17
C MET A 374 0.82 -16.02 12.08
N GLU A 375 1.80 -16.87 11.77
CA GLU A 375 2.27 -17.97 12.66
C GLU A 375 2.86 -17.41 13.96
N SER A 376 3.63 -16.34 13.88
CA SER A 376 4.18 -15.63 15.05
C SER A 376 3.05 -15.05 15.90
N ASN A 377 2.09 -14.37 15.28
CA ASN A 377 0.92 -13.83 15.96
C ASN A 377 0.11 -14.94 16.68
N LEU A 378 -0.09 -16.08 16.04
CA LEU A 378 -0.72 -17.23 16.67
C LEU A 378 0.04 -17.71 17.91
N SER A 379 1.37 -17.75 17.84
CA SER A 379 2.21 -18.15 18.97
C SER A 379 2.04 -17.20 20.17
N VAL A 380 2.02 -15.90 19.90
CA VAL A 380 1.82 -14.85 20.89
C VAL A 380 0.41 -14.89 21.46
N LEU A 381 -0.61 -15.08 20.62
CA LEU A 381 -2.00 -15.25 21.04
C LEU A 381 -2.17 -16.48 21.94
N LYS A 382 -1.60 -17.62 21.58
CA LYS A 382 -1.59 -18.85 22.42
C LYS A 382 -0.95 -18.62 23.79
N GLU A 383 0.03 -17.70 23.93
CA GLU A 383 0.62 -17.34 25.22
C GLU A 383 -0.36 -16.54 26.08
N ALA A 384 -1.09 -15.61 25.49
CA ALA A 384 -2.04 -14.75 26.19
C ALA A 384 -3.31 -15.48 26.62
N LEU A 385 -3.75 -16.49 25.87
CA LEU A 385 -4.99 -17.24 26.10
C LEU A 385 -4.81 -18.45 27.05
N LYS A 386 -3.62 -18.64 27.61
CA LYS A 386 -3.37 -19.69 28.61
C LYS A 386 -4.03 -19.35 29.94
#